data_44384360033cf7a614d4b8c62a629170
#
_entry.id   44384360033cf7a614d4b8c62a629170
#
_cell.length_a   1.000
_cell.length_b   1.000
_cell.length_c   1.000
_cell.angle_alpha   90.00
_cell.angle_beta   90.00
_cell.angle_gamma   90.00
#
_symmetry.space_group_name_H-M   'P 1'
#
loop_
_entity.id
_entity.type
_entity.pdbx_description
1 polymer ?
#
loop_
_entity_poly.entity_id
_entity_poly.type
_entity_poly.pdbx_seq_one_letter_code
_entity_poly.pdbx_strand_id
1 'polypeptide(L)'
;MATVAAPRPGVVSRPPRPDLLLMGVGVAAVSTSGPLMAAMLAPALAVAVWRNVLAVAVIAPWAVATRLGELQALTQRERRWAIGSGVLLALHFATWIPSLRFTSVASATAIVCTQPVWVALIARATGHRVPRRTWLGIGIALGAVVVLTGVDFSFEPRALIGDLLALLGGIFAAFYTVAGAEVRRTVSTRSYTTICYSTAAVVLLAVCLTFGVDLWGYDARTWWQLAALTAGAQLLGHSVFNLVLRTTSPTMVSLVLLLEVPGAAVIAAAWLGQVPPLAAVPAALLLLLGLAIVVSDRPPDVEPAIPAE
;
A
#
# COMPACT_ATOMS: atom_id res chain seq x y z
N MET A 1 -7.39 21.37 -21.10
CA MET A 1 -6.40 20.63 -20.28
C MET A 1 -6.27 19.23 -20.87
N ALA A 2 -5.11 18.89 -21.47
CA ALA A 2 -4.90 17.57 -22.03
C ALA A 2 -4.97 16.52 -20.89
N THR A 3 -5.87 15.58 -20.99
CA THR A 3 -5.96 14.42 -20.08
C THR A 3 -4.76 13.55 -20.32
N VAL A 4 -3.77 13.64 -19.42
CA VAL A 4 -2.65 12.69 -19.42
C VAL A 4 -3.24 11.32 -19.17
N ALA A 5 -3.16 10.43 -20.16
CA ALA A 5 -3.62 9.05 -20.01
C ALA A 5 -2.85 8.38 -18.87
N ALA A 6 -3.58 7.70 -17.97
CA ALA A 6 -2.95 6.96 -16.87
C ALA A 6 -1.97 5.91 -17.42
N PRO A 7 -0.77 5.75 -16.82
CA PRO A 7 0.20 4.76 -17.25
C PRO A 7 -0.41 3.35 -17.17
N ARG A 8 -0.09 2.52 -18.17
CA ARG A 8 -0.53 1.12 -18.21
C ARG A 8 0.18 0.32 -17.10
N PRO A 9 -0.48 -0.63 -16.44
CA PRO A 9 0.18 -1.54 -15.52
C PRO A 9 1.39 -2.19 -16.18
N GLY A 10 2.53 -2.21 -15.49
CA GLY A 10 3.77 -2.82 -15.98
C GLY A 10 4.70 -1.94 -16.81
N VAL A 11 4.28 -0.75 -17.23
CA VAL A 11 5.20 0.25 -17.81
C VAL A 11 5.75 1.07 -16.65
N VAL A 12 7.05 0.90 -16.37
CA VAL A 12 7.76 1.75 -15.40
C VAL A 12 8.02 3.09 -16.08
N SER A 13 7.34 4.13 -15.63
CA SER A 13 7.59 5.51 -16.07
C SER A 13 8.16 6.33 -14.92
N ARG A 14 9.05 7.27 -15.25
CA ARG A 14 9.55 8.20 -14.24
C ARG A 14 8.40 9.03 -13.69
N PRO A 15 8.18 9.03 -12.34
CA PRO A 15 7.10 9.81 -11.76
C PRO A 15 7.31 11.31 -11.99
N PRO A 16 6.25 12.08 -12.22
CA PRO A 16 6.32 13.54 -12.20
C PRO A 16 6.91 14.05 -10.88
N ARG A 17 7.62 15.19 -10.92
CA ARG A 17 8.21 15.79 -9.69
C ARG A 17 7.20 15.98 -8.55
N PRO A 18 5.96 16.48 -8.78
CA PRO A 18 4.95 16.56 -7.74
C PRO A 18 4.62 15.22 -7.09
N ASP A 19 4.56 14.14 -7.89
CA ASP A 19 4.27 12.79 -7.38
C ASP A 19 5.38 12.27 -6.47
N LEU A 20 6.64 12.62 -6.74
CA LEU A 20 7.76 12.25 -5.85
C LEU A 20 7.60 12.85 -4.45
N LEU A 21 7.20 14.14 -4.37
CA LEU A 21 6.94 14.80 -3.10
C LEU A 21 5.75 14.17 -2.38
N LEU A 22 4.65 13.92 -3.12
CA LEU A 22 3.47 13.26 -2.57
C LEU A 22 3.79 11.86 -2.06
N MET A 23 4.57 11.07 -2.82
CA MET A 23 5.00 9.74 -2.39
C MET A 23 5.90 9.81 -1.15
N GLY A 24 6.78 10.82 -1.04
CA GLY A 24 7.57 11.07 0.18
C GLY A 24 6.69 11.29 1.41
N VAL A 25 5.65 12.13 1.28
CA VAL A 25 4.65 12.34 2.34
C VAL A 25 3.89 11.04 2.63
N GLY A 26 3.49 10.32 1.60
CA GLY A 26 2.82 9.03 1.73
C GLY A 26 3.67 8.01 2.49
N VAL A 27 4.95 7.88 2.15
CA VAL A 27 5.91 7.00 2.85
C VAL A 27 6.04 7.38 4.33
N ALA A 28 6.27 8.67 4.61
CA ALA A 28 6.37 9.14 6.01
C ALA A 28 5.10 8.80 6.81
N ALA A 29 3.93 8.94 6.18
CA ALA A 29 2.65 8.64 6.79
C ALA A 29 2.45 7.13 7.04
N VAL A 30 2.72 6.26 6.04
CA VAL A 30 2.56 4.80 6.23
C VAL A 30 3.61 4.24 7.18
N SER A 31 4.80 4.82 7.26
CA SER A 31 5.86 4.41 8.21
C SER A 31 5.42 4.46 9.68
N THR A 32 4.39 5.27 10.00
CA THR A 32 3.80 5.30 11.35
C THR A 32 2.91 4.09 11.64
N SER A 33 2.47 3.38 10.61
CA SER A 33 1.41 2.35 10.69
C SER A 33 1.81 1.16 11.57
N GLY A 34 2.95 0.53 11.29
CA GLY A 34 3.44 -0.63 12.03
C GLY A 34 3.62 -0.35 13.52
N PRO A 35 4.42 0.68 13.91
CA PRO A 35 4.59 1.06 15.31
C PRO A 35 3.28 1.38 16.04
N LEU A 36 2.37 2.13 15.40
CA LEU A 36 1.07 2.46 16.00
C LEU A 36 0.23 1.21 16.24
N MET A 37 0.11 0.32 15.24
CA MET A 37 -0.68 -0.90 15.37
C MET A 37 -0.11 -1.89 16.38
N ALA A 38 1.22 -1.99 16.47
CA ALA A 38 1.90 -2.82 17.48
C ALA A 38 1.63 -2.33 18.90
N ALA A 39 1.50 -1.01 19.09
CA ALA A 39 1.23 -0.39 20.39
C ALA A 39 -0.25 -0.43 20.82
N MET A 40 -1.19 -0.81 19.91
CA MET A 40 -2.62 -0.85 20.23
C MET A 40 -3.01 -2.15 20.93
N LEU A 41 -3.87 -2.03 21.94
CA LEU A 41 -4.47 -3.18 22.64
C LEU A 41 -5.74 -3.71 21.94
N ALA A 42 -6.32 -2.94 21.02
CA ALA A 42 -7.51 -3.36 20.26
C ALA A 42 -7.23 -4.60 19.40
N PRO A 43 -8.23 -5.47 19.17
CA PRO A 43 -8.11 -6.59 18.23
C PRO A 43 -7.70 -6.13 16.84
N ALA A 44 -6.80 -6.87 16.17
CA ALA A 44 -6.24 -6.50 14.88
C ALA A 44 -7.32 -6.23 13.80
N LEU A 45 -8.36 -7.07 13.75
CA LEU A 45 -9.48 -6.89 12.82
C LEU A 45 -10.33 -5.66 13.15
N ALA A 46 -10.49 -5.33 14.43
CA ALA A 46 -11.19 -4.12 14.84
C ALA A 46 -10.41 -2.85 14.42
N VAL A 47 -9.08 -2.86 14.54
CA VAL A 47 -8.22 -1.80 14.01
C VAL A 47 -8.43 -1.65 12.48
N ALA A 48 -8.51 -2.77 11.75
CA ALA A 48 -8.78 -2.77 10.32
C ALA A 48 -10.15 -2.17 9.97
N VAL A 49 -11.21 -2.48 10.74
CA VAL A 49 -12.54 -1.88 10.58
C VAL A 49 -12.49 -0.38 10.81
N TRP A 50 -12.03 0.03 12.01
CA TRP A 50 -12.12 1.41 12.44
C TRP A 50 -11.29 2.37 11.59
N ARG A 51 -10.10 1.97 11.13
CA ARG A 51 -9.31 2.81 10.23
C ARG A 51 -10.04 3.10 8.91
N ASN A 52 -10.82 2.15 8.38
CA ASN A 52 -11.60 2.36 7.17
C ASN A 52 -12.89 3.14 7.44
N VAL A 53 -13.62 2.84 8.51
CA VAL A 53 -14.84 3.57 8.91
C VAL A 53 -14.54 5.05 9.15
N LEU A 54 -13.51 5.35 9.91
CA LEU A 54 -13.11 6.74 10.19
C LEU A 54 -12.64 7.46 8.92
N ALA A 55 -11.93 6.76 8.02
CA ALA A 55 -11.54 7.34 6.74
C ALA A 55 -12.76 7.65 5.86
N VAL A 56 -13.74 6.75 5.80
CA VAL A 56 -15.01 6.97 5.09
C VAL A 56 -15.77 8.14 5.69
N ALA A 57 -15.83 8.25 7.02
CA ALA A 57 -16.50 9.36 7.69
C ALA A 57 -15.93 10.74 7.29
N VAL A 58 -14.64 10.80 6.92
CA VAL A 58 -14.00 12.03 6.42
C VAL A 58 -14.19 12.20 4.92
N ILE A 59 -13.91 11.15 4.12
CA ILE A 59 -13.87 11.27 2.66
C ILE A 59 -15.26 11.29 2.02
N ALA A 60 -16.20 10.47 2.51
CA ALA A 60 -17.49 10.32 1.87
C ALA A 60 -18.34 11.61 1.87
N PRO A 61 -18.47 12.38 2.97
CA PRO A 61 -19.16 13.66 2.95
C PRO A 61 -18.55 14.63 1.94
N TRP A 62 -17.21 14.69 1.88
CA TRP A 62 -16.51 15.53 0.93
C TRP A 62 -16.69 15.06 -0.53
N ALA A 63 -16.69 13.76 -0.79
CA ALA A 63 -16.95 13.21 -2.12
C ALA A 63 -18.39 13.48 -2.55
N VAL A 64 -19.36 13.27 -1.67
CA VAL A 64 -20.79 13.56 -1.94
C VAL A 64 -20.98 15.04 -2.23
N ALA A 65 -20.41 15.94 -1.44
CA ALA A 65 -20.55 17.38 -1.64
C ALA A 65 -19.91 17.89 -2.96
N THR A 66 -18.86 17.23 -3.45
CA THR A 66 -18.04 17.75 -4.57
C THR A 66 -18.02 16.87 -5.81
N ARG A 67 -18.46 15.60 -5.74
CA ARG A 67 -18.35 14.59 -6.79
C ARG A 67 -19.60 13.70 -6.93
N LEU A 68 -20.76 14.13 -6.41
CA LEU A 68 -21.99 13.35 -6.45
C LEU A 68 -22.35 12.93 -7.90
N GLY A 69 -22.25 13.84 -8.84
CA GLY A 69 -22.51 13.55 -10.26
C GLY A 69 -21.57 12.47 -10.82
N GLU A 70 -20.28 12.49 -10.44
CA GLU A 70 -19.33 11.43 -10.84
C GLU A 70 -19.69 10.09 -10.22
N LEU A 71 -20.03 10.06 -8.92
CA LEU A 71 -20.44 8.85 -8.22
C LEU A 71 -21.69 8.19 -8.84
N GLN A 72 -22.65 9.01 -9.28
CA GLN A 72 -23.86 8.54 -9.93
C GLN A 72 -23.61 8.08 -11.38
N ALA A 73 -22.69 8.73 -12.09
CA ALA A 73 -22.36 8.46 -13.49
C ALA A 73 -21.34 7.32 -13.69
N LEU A 74 -20.83 6.71 -12.62
CA LEU A 74 -19.88 5.59 -12.74
C LEU A 74 -20.47 4.44 -13.54
N THR A 75 -19.72 4.00 -14.53
CA THR A 75 -20.05 2.80 -15.31
C THR A 75 -20.05 1.57 -14.43
N GLN A 76 -20.78 0.53 -14.86
CA GLN A 76 -20.78 -0.77 -14.16
C GLN A 76 -19.39 -1.38 -14.05
N ARG A 77 -18.53 -1.15 -15.05
CA ARG A 77 -17.12 -1.62 -15.02
C ARG A 77 -16.33 -0.89 -13.94
N GLU A 78 -16.37 0.42 -13.90
CA GLU A 78 -15.65 1.22 -12.89
C GLU A 78 -16.11 0.89 -11.48
N ARG A 79 -17.42 0.72 -11.28
CA ARG A 79 -17.98 0.33 -9.99
C ARG A 79 -17.50 -1.05 -9.56
N ARG A 80 -17.50 -2.05 -10.46
CA ARG A 80 -16.99 -3.40 -10.16
C ARG A 80 -15.51 -3.39 -9.79
N TRP A 81 -14.69 -2.64 -10.52
CA TRP A 81 -13.26 -2.52 -10.21
C TRP A 81 -13.01 -1.81 -8.88
N ALA A 82 -13.76 -0.74 -8.57
CA ALA A 82 -13.63 -0.01 -7.30
C ALA A 82 -14.06 -0.87 -6.10
N ILE A 83 -15.17 -1.62 -6.22
CA ILE A 83 -15.61 -2.57 -5.20
C ILE A 83 -14.61 -3.71 -5.07
N GLY A 84 -14.16 -4.32 -6.17
CA GLY A 84 -13.14 -5.38 -6.16
C GLY A 84 -11.85 -4.93 -5.48
N SER A 85 -11.41 -3.71 -5.77
CA SER A 85 -10.26 -3.10 -5.09
C SER A 85 -10.50 -2.94 -3.58
N GLY A 86 -11.72 -2.57 -3.16
CA GLY A 86 -12.09 -2.49 -1.75
C GLY A 86 -12.10 -3.85 -1.04
N VAL A 87 -12.55 -4.90 -1.72
CA VAL A 87 -12.45 -6.29 -1.20
C VAL A 87 -10.99 -6.70 -1.04
N LEU A 88 -10.15 -6.42 -2.04
CA LEU A 88 -8.72 -6.73 -1.98
C LEU A 88 -8.01 -5.95 -0.85
N LEU A 89 -8.39 -4.69 -0.62
CA LEU A 89 -7.89 -3.91 0.51
C LEU A 89 -8.35 -4.50 1.85
N ALA A 90 -9.60 -4.98 1.95
CA ALA A 90 -10.09 -5.66 3.14
C ALA A 90 -9.29 -6.95 3.42
N LEU A 91 -9.05 -7.77 2.40
CA LEU A 91 -8.25 -8.99 2.52
C LEU A 91 -6.80 -8.69 2.91
N HIS A 92 -6.21 -7.63 2.32
CA HIS A 92 -4.89 -7.15 2.73
C HIS A 92 -4.86 -6.83 4.23
N PHE A 93 -5.77 -6.02 4.74
CA PHE A 93 -5.80 -5.66 6.15
C PHE A 93 -6.18 -6.84 7.06
N ALA A 94 -7.10 -7.70 6.62
CA ALA A 94 -7.52 -8.89 7.39
C ALA A 94 -6.42 -9.94 7.52
N THR A 95 -5.40 -9.90 6.67
CA THR A 95 -4.26 -10.81 6.74
C THR A 95 -3.03 -10.13 7.34
N TRP A 96 -2.65 -8.95 6.84
CA TRP A 96 -1.44 -8.27 7.31
C TRP A 96 -1.52 -7.78 8.76
N ILE A 97 -2.63 -7.14 9.19
CA ILE A 97 -2.70 -6.60 10.56
C ILE A 97 -2.65 -7.73 11.61
N PRO A 98 -3.40 -8.83 11.48
CA PRO A 98 -3.23 -9.98 12.37
C PRO A 98 -1.83 -10.60 12.35
N SER A 99 -1.12 -10.61 11.22
CA SER A 99 0.23 -11.19 11.14
C SER A 99 1.18 -10.63 12.20
N LEU A 100 1.03 -9.33 12.52
CA LEU A 100 1.80 -8.63 13.57
C LEU A 100 1.61 -9.20 14.99
N ARG A 101 0.63 -10.10 15.20
CA ARG A 101 0.39 -10.79 16.47
C ARG A 101 0.99 -12.20 16.52
N PHE A 102 1.41 -12.71 15.37
CA PHE A 102 1.89 -14.08 15.23
C PHE A 102 3.39 -14.14 14.95
N THR A 103 3.93 -13.18 14.20
CA THR A 103 5.37 -13.07 13.90
C THR A 103 5.91 -11.70 14.34
N SER A 104 7.22 -11.48 14.23
CA SER A 104 7.81 -10.18 14.56
C SER A 104 7.34 -9.08 13.61
N VAL A 105 7.25 -7.85 14.11
CA VAL A 105 6.91 -6.68 13.28
C VAL A 105 7.88 -6.55 12.10
N ALA A 106 9.16 -6.83 12.32
CA ALA A 106 10.19 -6.80 11.30
C ALA A 106 9.92 -7.84 10.20
N SER A 107 9.67 -9.12 10.56
CA SER A 107 9.35 -10.19 9.61
C SER A 107 8.07 -9.89 8.85
N ALA A 108 6.99 -9.54 9.54
CA ALA A 108 5.71 -9.20 8.90
C ALA A 108 5.86 -8.05 7.89
N THR A 109 6.61 -6.98 8.27
CA THR A 109 6.84 -5.83 7.38
C THR A 109 7.73 -6.21 6.19
N ALA A 110 8.79 -7.00 6.41
CA ALA A 110 9.66 -7.47 5.32
C ALA A 110 8.87 -8.30 4.30
N ILE A 111 8.02 -9.21 4.78
CA ILE A 111 7.26 -10.11 3.92
C ILE A 111 6.15 -9.37 3.16
N VAL A 112 5.39 -8.48 3.80
CA VAL A 112 4.38 -7.67 3.09
C VAL A 112 5.02 -6.75 2.05
N CYS A 113 6.24 -6.28 2.30
CA CYS A 113 7.04 -5.50 1.36
C CYS A 113 7.53 -6.28 0.13
N THR A 114 7.24 -7.58 -0.01
CA THR A 114 7.42 -8.32 -1.28
C THR A 114 6.42 -7.90 -2.37
N GLN A 115 5.49 -7.00 -2.05
CA GLN A 115 4.48 -6.46 -2.98
C GLN A 115 5.01 -6.12 -4.39
N PRO A 116 6.19 -5.49 -4.61
CA PRO A 116 6.69 -5.19 -5.95
C PRO A 116 6.88 -6.42 -6.85
N VAL A 117 7.25 -7.57 -6.27
CA VAL A 117 7.36 -8.84 -7.03
C VAL A 117 5.99 -9.22 -7.58
N TRP A 118 4.97 -9.18 -6.75
CA TRP A 118 3.61 -9.56 -7.13
C TRP A 118 3.03 -8.60 -8.18
N VAL A 119 3.25 -7.30 -8.03
CA VAL A 119 2.86 -6.29 -9.03
C VAL A 119 3.55 -6.58 -10.37
N ALA A 120 4.85 -6.88 -10.37
CA ALA A 120 5.60 -7.21 -11.59
C ALA A 120 5.12 -8.53 -12.22
N LEU A 121 4.80 -9.54 -11.42
CA LEU A 121 4.22 -10.81 -11.88
C LEU A 121 2.84 -10.62 -12.49
N ILE A 122 1.96 -9.83 -11.85
CA ILE A 122 0.64 -9.48 -12.40
C ILE A 122 0.80 -8.75 -13.73
N ALA A 123 1.70 -7.78 -13.83
CA ALA A 123 1.99 -7.07 -15.06
C ALA A 123 2.41 -8.04 -16.17
N ARG A 124 3.32 -8.99 -15.87
CA ARG A 124 3.75 -10.02 -16.83
C ARG A 124 2.61 -10.95 -17.24
N ALA A 125 1.78 -11.38 -16.28
CA ALA A 125 0.63 -12.25 -16.54
C ALA A 125 -0.44 -11.57 -17.41
N THR A 126 -0.53 -10.24 -17.33
CA THR A 126 -1.44 -9.43 -18.18
C THR A 126 -0.82 -8.98 -19.51
N GLY A 127 0.31 -9.60 -19.91
CA GLY A 127 0.93 -9.39 -21.22
C GLY A 127 1.88 -8.21 -21.31
N HIS A 128 2.19 -7.54 -20.19
CA HIS A 128 3.14 -6.43 -20.19
C HIS A 128 4.57 -6.94 -20.03
N ARG A 129 5.51 -6.33 -20.77
CA ARG A 129 6.94 -6.61 -20.62
C ARG A 129 7.48 -5.88 -19.40
N VAL A 130 8.04 -6.62 -18.46
CA VAL A 130 8.76 -6.06 -17.30
C VAL A 130 10.25 -6.12 -17.64
N PRO A 131 10.96 -4.97 -17.72
CA PRO A 131 12.38 -4.93 -18.06
C PRO A 131 13.24 -5.72 -17.07
N ARG A 132 14.37 -6.28 -17.55
CA ARG A 132 15.32 -7.00 -16.66
C ARG A 132 15.86 -6.12 -15.55
N ARG A 133 16.08 -4.83 -15.82
CA ARG A 133 16.52 -3.85 -14.82
C ARG A 133 15.52 -3.68 -13.68
N THR A 134 14.21 -3.72 -13.99
CA THR A 134 13.16 -3.69 -12.97
C THR A 134 13.25 -4.90 -12.03
N TRP A 135 13.45 -6.11 -12.58
CA TRP A 135 13.66 -7.31 -11.76
C TRP A 135 14.92 -7.23 -10.91
N LEU A 136 16.03 -6.73 -11.48
CA LEU A 136 17.27 -6.52 -10.75
C LEU A 136 17.06 -5.52 -9.60
N GLY A 137 16.42 -4.38 -9.85
CA GLY A 137 16.14 -3.37 -8.84
C GLY A 137 15.21 -3.88 -7.73
N ILE A 138 14.17 -4.65 -8.09
CA ILE A 138 13.30 -5.32 -7.11
C ILE A 138 14.13 -6.30 -6.25
N GLY A 139 14.98 -7.12 -6.86
CA GLY A 139 15.81 -8.09 -6.15
C GLY A 139 16.78 -7.41 -5.16
N ILE A 140 17.46 -6.34 -5.58
CA ILE A 140 18.36 -5.56 -4.71
C ILE A 140 17.58 -4.91 -3.56
N ALA A 141 16.43 -4.29 -3.87
CA ALA A 141 15.61 -3.62 -2.86
C ALA A 141 15.07 -4.60 -1.81
N LEU A 142 14.61 -5.79 -2.23
CA LEU A 142 14.14 -6.83 -1.31
C LEU A 142 15.28 -7.42 -0.49
N GLY A 143 16.45 -7.67 -1.11
CA GLY A 143 17.65 -8.11 -0.38
C GLY A 143 18.04 -7.08 0.70
N ALA A 144 17.96 -5.80 0.39
CA ALA A 144 18.19 -4.72 1.34
C ALA A 144 17.17 -4.72 2.50
N VAL A 145 15.88 -4.97 2.22
CA VAL A 145 14.84 -5.08 3.24
C VAL A 145 15.13 -6.27 4.17
N VAL A 146 15.51 -7.42 3.65
CA VAL A 146 15.88 -8.60 4.44
C VAL A 146 17.07 -8.28 5.38
N VAL A 147 18.10 -7.60 4.88
CA VAL A 147 19.25 -7.19 5.71
C VAL A 147 18.83 -6.15 6.76
N LEU A 148 17.97 -5.19 6.38
CA LEU A 148 17.51 -4.12 7.27
C LEU A 148 16.68 -4.65 8.44
N THR A 149 15.81 -5.61 8.18
CA THR A 149 14.90 -6.17 9.18
C THR A 149 15.56 -7.21 10.05
N GLY A 150 16.75 -7.73 9.65
CA GLY A 150 17.43 -8.80 10.37
C GLY A 150 16.51 -10.00 10.52
N VAL A 151 15.84 -10.42 9.45
CA VAL A 151 14.75 -11.41 9.47
C VAL A 151 15.17 -12.61 10.30
N ASP A 152 14.56 -12.73 11.46
CA ASP A 152 14.72 -13.87 12.35
C ASP A 152 13.75 -14.96 11.87
N PHE A 153 14.24 -15.86 11.02
CA PHE A 153 13.46 -16.99 10.54
C PHE A 153 13.21 -17.97 11.68
N SER A 154 12.08 -17.80 12.34
CA SER A 154 11.60 -18.76 13.31
C SER A 154 10.78 -19.85 12.62
N PHE A 155 11.16 -21.11 12.82
CA PHE A 155 10.37 -22.27 12.35
C PHE A 155 9.25 -22.65 13.33
N GLU A 156 8.97 -21.82 14.31
CA GLU A 156 7.83 -22.05 15.19
C GLU A 156 6.51 -21.97 14.39
N PRO A 157 5.58 -22.93 14.56
CA PRO A 157 4.33 -22.97 13.81
C PRO A 157 3.53 -21.67 13.88
N ARG A 158 3.58 -20.98 15.02
CA ARG A 158 2.93 -19.67 15.22
C ARG A 158 3.54 -18.60 14.33
N ALA A 159 4.85 -18.51 14.25
CA ALA A 159 5.57 -17.54 13.41
C ALA A 159 5.28 -17.80 11.93
N LEU A 160 5.29 -19.07 11.50
CA LEU A 160 4.97 -19.45 10.13
C LEU A 160 3.55 -19.03 9.71
N ILE A 161 2.56 -19.12 10.62
CA ILE A 161 1.20 -18.58 10.36
C ILE A 161 1.27 -17.07 10.15
N GLY A 162 2.00 -16.34 10.98
CA GLY A 162 2.18 -14.91 10.84
C GLY A 162 2.84 -14.53 9.50
N ASP A 163 3.88 -15.25 9.13
CA ASP A 163 4.60 -15.03 7.87
C ASP A 163 3.72 -15.32 6.64
N LEU A 164 2.92 -16.39 6.69
CA LEU A 164 1.94 -16.69 5.64
C LEU A 164 0.86 -15.61 5.53
N LEU A 165 0.34 -15.12 6.66
CA LEU A 165 -0.62 -14.02 6.67
C LEU A 165 -0.01 -12.74 6.10
N ALA A 166 1.25 -12.40 6.43
CA ALA A 166 1.95 -11.26 5.87
C ALA A 166 2.17 -11.39 4.36
N LEU A 167 2.52 -12.61 3.89
CA LEU A 167 2.68 -12.90 2.46
C LEU A 167 1.37 -12.70 1.69
N LEU A 168 0.27 -13.28 2.19
CA LEU A 168 -1.06 -13.07 1.62
C LEU A 168 -1.43 -11.58 1.62
N GLY A 169 -1.09 -10.87 2.70
CA GLY A 169 -1.26 -9.43 2.79
C GLY A 169 -0.54 -8.68 1.67
N GLY A 170 0.71 -9.03 1.38
CA GLY A 170 1.50 -8.46 0.28
C GLY A 170 0.91 -8.76 -1.10
N ILE A 171 0.43 -9.99 -1.31
CA ILE A 171 -0.25 -10.40 -2.53
C ILE A 171 -1.54 -9.60 -2.75
N PHE A 172 -2.40 -9.51 -1.73
CA PHE A 172 -3.65 -8.74 -1.83
C PHE A 172 -3.38 -7.24 -2.02
N ALA A 173 -2.34 -6.69 -1.38
CA ALA A 173 -1.91 -5.31 -1.61
C ALA A 173 -1.48 -5.07 -3.05
N ALA A 174 -0.79 -6.01 -3.68
CA ALA A 174 -0.40 -5.91 -5.08
C ALA A 174 -1.64 -5.88 -6.00
N PHE A 175 -2.58 -6.80 -5.82
CA PHE A 175 -3.83 -6.81 -6.58
C PHE A 175 -4.66 -5.54 -6.34
N TYR A 176 -4.76 -5.09 -5.08
CA TYR A 176 -5.41 -3.81 -4.73
C TYR A 176 -4.79 -2.63 -5.48
N THR A 177 -3.47 -2.53 -5.51
CA THR A 177 -2.75 -1.43 -6.16
C THR A 177 -2.96 -1.45 -7.68
N VAL A 178 -2.91 -2.63 -8.30
CA VAL A 178 -3.16 -2.79 -9.75
C VAL A 178 -4.61 -2.48 -10.09
N ALA A 179 -5.57 -3.00 -9.31
CA ALA A 179 -7.00 -2.71 -9.50
C ALA A 179 -7.29 -1.22 -9.30
N GLY A 180 -6.69 -0.60 -8.28
CA GLY A 180 -6.78 0.83 -8.03
C GLY A 180 -6.27 1.65 -9.21
N ALA A 181 -5.13 1.29 -9.79
CA ALA A 181 -4.58 1.98 -10.97
C ALA A 181 -5.54 1.92 -12.16
N GLU A 182 -6.23 0.80 -12.39
CA GLU A 182 -7.22 0.71 -13.48
C GLU A 182 -8.41 1.65 -13.26
N VAL A 183 -8.94 1.72 -12.04
CA VAL A 183 -10.04 2.65 -11.69
C VAL A 183 -9.58 4.10 -11.82
N ARG A 184 -8.36 4.39 -11.35
CA ARG A 184 -7.82 5.76 -11.33
C ARG A 184 -7.55 6.35 -12.71
N ARG A 185 -7.65 5.56 -13.77
CA ARG A 185 -7.55 6.07 -15.14
C ARG A 185 -8.66 7.05 -15.51
N THR A 186 -9.86 6.83 -14.99
CA THR A 186 -11.06 7.59 -15.35
C THR A 186 -11.76 8.21 -14.14
N VAL A 187 -11.65 7.60 -12.96
CA VAL A 187 -12.36 7.99 -11.74
C VAL A 187 -11.48 8.86 -10.84
N SER A 188 -12.03 9.89 -10.24
CA SER A 188 -11.32 10.76 -9.28
C SER A 188 -10.91 9.98 -8.02
N THR A 189 -9.86 10.46 -7.34
CA THR A 189 -9.40 9.82 -6.08
C THR A 189 -10.52 9.79 -5.05
N ARG A 190 -11.27 10.88 -4.90
CA ARG A 190 -12.35 10.99 -3.90
C ARG A 190 -13.43 9.95 -4.13
N SER A 191 -13.95 9.84 -5.36
CA SER A 191 -14.98 8.86 -5.71
C SER A 191 -14.46 7.43 -5.55
N TYR A 192 -13.25 7.15 -6.03
CA TYR A 192 -12.63 5.84 -5.89
C TYR A 192 -12.40 5.44 -4.43
N THR A 193 -11.73 6.28 -3.63
CA THR A 193 -11.44 5.95 -2.22
C THR A 193 -12.70 5.85 -1.38
N THR A 194 -13.73 6.63 -1.67
CA THR A 194 -15.04 6.49 -1.00
C THR A 194 -15.60 5.09 -1.20
N ILE A 195 -15.68 4.60 -2.44
CA ILE A 195 -16.21 3.25 -2.73
C ILE A 195 -15.28 2.18 -2.17
N CYS A 196 -13.98 2.29 -2.41
CA CYS A 196 -12.98 1.33 -1.98
C CYS A 196 -12.97 1.15 -0.45
N TYR A 197 -12.87 2.25 0.30
CA TYR A 197 -12.81 2.18 1.77
C TYR A 197 -14.16 1.81 2.39
N SER A 198 -15.28 2.23 1.82
CA SER A 198 -16.61 1.77 2.25
C SER A 198 -16.77 0.27 2.05
N THR A 199 -16.36 -0.26 0.91
CA THR A 199 -16.37 -1.70 0.66
C THR A 199 -15.46 -2.44 1.63
N ALA A 200 -14.24 -1.93 1.85
CA ALA A 200 -13.32 -2.52 2.80
C ALA A 200 -13.89 -2.52 4.22
N ALA A 201 -14.49 -1.41 4.66
CA ALA A 201 -15.14 -1.32 5.97
C ALA A 201 -16.28 -2.34 6.13
N VAL A 202 -17.15 -2.47 5.12
CA VAL A 202 -18.27 -3.43 5.15
C VAL A 202 -17.78 -4.87 5.20
N VAL A 203 -16.80 -5.23 4.36
CA VAL A 203 -16.24 -6.59 4.34
C VAL A 203 -15.56 -6.93 5.68
N LEU A 204 -14.73 -6.02 6.19
CA LEU A 204 -14.06 -6.20 7.48
C LEU A 204 -15.04 -6.26 8.64
N LEU A 205 -16.10 -5.44 8.62
CA LEU A 205 -17.17 -5.48 9.62
C LEU A 205 -17.88 -6.84 9.58
N ALA A 206 -18.21 -7.34 8.39
CA ALA A 206 -18.83 -8.67 8.26
C ALA A 206 -17.92 -9.77 8.84
N VAL A 207 -16.60 -9.70 8.58
CA VAL A 207 -15.62 -10.61 9.18
C VAL A 207 -15.62 -10.51 10.71
N CYS A 208 -15.56 -9.29 11.25
CA CYS A 208 -15.58 -9.10 12.72
C CYS A 208 -16.85 -9.66 13.36
N LEU A 209 -18.01 -9.43 12.76
CA LEU A 209 -19.28 -9.95 13.27
C LEU A 209 -19.32 -11.48 13.20
N THR A 210 -18.78 -12.09 12.16
CA THR A 210 -18.73 -13.55 12.00
C THR A 210 -17.85 -14.22 13.05
N PHE A 211 -16.73 -13.57 13.41
CA PHE A 211 -15.78 -14.11 14.39
C PHE A 211 -16.01 -13.57 15.81
N GLY A 212 -17.07 -12.80 16.05
CA GLY A 212 -17.37 -12.25 17.38
C GLY A 212 -16.29 -11.31 17.92
N VAL A 213 -15.66 -10.52 17.04
CA VAL A 213 -14.60 -9.59 17.44
C VAL A 213 -15.21 -8.36 18.10
N ASP A 214 -14.73 -8.01 19.30
CA ASP A 214 -15.13 -6.80 20.00
C ASP A 214 -14.73 -5.55 19.24
N LEU A 215 -15.73 -4.72 18.89
CA LEU A 215 -15.52 -3.48 18.14
C LEU A 215 -15.54 -2.22 19.02
N TRP A 216 -15.93 -2.35 20.28
CA TRP A 216 -16.16 -1.25 21.21
C TRP A 216 -15.51 -1.53 22.57
N GLY A 217 -15.61 -0.56 23.46
CA GLY A 217 -15.11 -0.72 24.83
C GLY A 217 -13.64 -0.35 25.00
N TYR A 218 -13.04 0.31 24.00
CA TYR A 218 -11.64 0.75 24.06
C TYR A 218 -11.51 2.04 24.88
N ASP A 219 -10.33 2.21 25.50
CA ASP A 219 -9.95 3.41 26.19
C ASP A 219 -9.72 4.60 25.26
N ALA A 220 -9.66 5.81 25.81
CA ALA A 220 -9.43 7.03 25.03
C ALA A 220 -8.10 7.01 24.28
N ARG A 221 -7.06 6.37 24.83
CA ARG A 221 -5.74 6.23 24.19
C ARG A 221 -5.85 5.43 22.90
N THR A 222 -6.55 4.31 22.92
CA THR A 222 -6.76 3.47 21.72
C THR A 222 -7.55 4.22 20.65
N TRP A 223 -8.57 5.00 21.02
CA TRP A 223 -9.30 5.84 20.06
C TRP A 223 -8.42 6.92 19.41
N TRP A 224 -7.55 7.58 20.19
CA TRP A 224 -6.58 8.52 19.64
C TRP A 224 -5.56 7.85 18.71
N GLN A 225 -5.11 6.64 19.04
CA GLN A 225 -4.22 5.87 18.17
C GLN A 225 -4.93 5.48 16.86
N LEU A 226 -6.21 5.07 16.91
CA LEU A 226 -7.03 4.80 15.72
C LEU A 226 -7.22 6.06 14.86
N ALA A 227 -7.48 7.21 15.48
CA ALA A 227 -7.59 8.48 14.77
C ALA A 227 -6.25 8.88 14.11
N ALA A 228 -5.13 8.76 14.82
CA ALA A 228 -3.80 9.03 14.30
C ALA A 228 -3.43 8.07 13.15
N LEU A 229 -3.70 6.77 13.29
CA LEU A 229 -3.51 5.77 12.24
C LEU A 229 -4.34 6.10 11.00
N THR A 230 -5.59 6.52 11.20
CA THR A 230 -6.49 6.90 10.10
C THR A 230 -6.00 8.16 9.39
N ALA A 231 -5.69 9.21 10.13
CA ALA A 231 -5.21 10.47 9.56
C ALA A 231 -3.86 10.27 8.83
N GLY A 232 -2.91 9.57 9.45
CA GLY A 232 -1.60 9.28 8.89
C GLY A 232 -1.68 8.21 7.79
N ALA A 233 -1.64 6.95 8.18
CA ALA A 233 -1.45 5.86 7.23
C ALA A 233 -2.59 5.68 6.24
N GLN A 234 -3.86 5.94 6.62
CA GLN A 234 -4.98 5.75 5.71
C GLN A 234 -5.22 6.98 4.81
N LEU A 235 -5.40 8.17 5.39
CA LEU A 235 -5.74 9.37 4.63
C LEU A 235 -4.54 9.99 3.93
N LEU A 236 -3.42 10.20 4.63
CA LEU A 236 -2.20 10.74 4.02
C LEU A 236 -1.36 9.67 3.32
N GLY A 237 -1.40 8.42 3.78
CA GLY A 237 -0.67 7.31 3.16
C GLY A 237 -1.42 6.72 1.97
N HIS A 238 -2.34 5.79 2.21
CA HIS A 238 -3.06 5.07 1.16
C HIS A 238 -3.79 5.99 0.17
N SER A 239 -4.42 7.09 0.64
CA SER A 239 -5.11 8.00 -0.28
C SER A 239 -4.16 8.78 -1.17
N VAL A 240 -2.97 9.14 -0.68
CA VAL A 240 -1.94 9.79 -1.50
C VAL A 240 -1.37 8.80 -2.52
N PHE A 241 -1.08 7.55 -2.13
CA PHE A 241 -0.68 6.53 -3.10
C PHE A 241 -1.77 6.28 -4.15
N ASN A 242 -3.03 6.25 -3.77
CA ASN A 242 -4.14 6.18 -4.71
C ASN A 242 -4.25 7.43 -5.60
N LEU A 243 -3.86 8.60 -5.12
CA LEU A 243 -3.82 9.82 -5.92
C LEU A 243 -2.77 9.72 -7.04
N VAL A 244 -1.56 9.30 -6.71
CA VAL A 244 -0.44 9.21 -7.67
C VAL A 244 -0.58 8.05 -8.66
N LEU A 245 -1.41 7.04 -8.38
CA LEU A 245 -1.71 5.94 -9.33
C LEU A 245 -2.33 6.42 -10.65
N ARG A 246 -2.75 7.68 -10.74
CA ARG A 246 -3.23 8.26 -12.00
C ARG A 246 -2.10 8.55 -12.98
N THR A 247 -0.91 8.88 -12.47
CA THR A 247 0.25 9.38 -13.23
C THR A 247 1.48 8.49 -13.04
N THR A 248 1.48 7.64 -12.01
CA THR A 248 2.61 6.78 -11.64
C THR A 248 2.18 5.30 -11.70
N SER A 249 3.05 4.43 -12.22
CA SER A 249 2.75 3.01 -12.37
C SER A 249 2.64 2.29 -11.02
N PRO A 250 1.82 1.21 -10.92
CA PRO A 250 1.73 0.36 -9.74
C PRO A 250 3.08 -0.19 -9.27
N THR A 251 3.96 -0.55 -10.21
CA THR A 251 5.32 -1.03 -9.91
C THR A 251 6.14 0.04 -9.19
N MET A 252 6.07 1.29 -9.65
CA MET A 252 6.78 2.40 -9.01
C MET A 252 6.24 2.68 -7.61
N VAL A 253 4.91 2.74 -7.47
CA VAL A 253 4.27 2.95 -6.17
C VAL A 253 4.66 1.86 -5.18
N SER A 254 4.62 0.59 -5.58
CA SER A 254 4.99 -0.54 -4.70
C SER A 254 6.48 -0.54 -4.32
N LEU A 255 7.37 -0.08 -5.22
CA LEU A 255 8.79 0.06 -4.91
C LEU A 255 9.06 1.20 -3.94
N VAL A 256 8.39 2.33 -4.10
CA VAL A 256 8.53 3.46 -3.16
C VAL A 256 8.01 3.09 -1.78
N LEU A 257 6.98 2.25 -1.70
CA LEU A 257 6.47 1.72 -0.43
C LEU A 257 7.51 0.91 0.36
N LEU A 258 8.56 0.35 -0.29
CA LEU A 258 9.66 -0.30 0.44
C LEU A 258 10.39 0.66 1.40
N LEU A 259 10.34 1.97 1.14
CA LEU A 259 10.90 2.99 2.03
C LEU A 259 10.12 3.12 3.35
N GLU A 260 8.94 2.50 3.45
CA GLU A 260 8.21 2.36 4.72
C GLU A 260 9.06 1.64 5.78
N VAL A 261 9.85 0.63 5.37
CA VAL A 261 10.66 -0.19 6.27
C VAL A 261 11.72 0.64 7.01
N PRO A 262 12.64 1.35 6.34
CA PRO A 262 13.57 2.25 7.03
C PRO A 262 12.84 3.41 7.74
N GLY A 263 11.74 3.91 7.20
CA GLY A 263 10.93 4.94 7.86
C GLY A 263 10.34 4.46 9.19
N ALA A 264 9.77 3.26 9.23
CA ALA A 264 9.27 2.65 10.45
C ALA A 264 10.39 2.38 11.46
N ALA A 265 11.59 1.96 11.00
CA ALA A 265 12.75 1.76 11.86
C ALA A 265 13.20 3.06 12.53
N VAL A 266 13.24 4.18 11.79
CA VAL A 266 13.57 5.51 12.33
C VAL A 266 12.53 5.95 13.37
N ILE A 267 11.23 5.76 13.09
CA ILE A 267 10.15 6.10 14.03
C ILE A 267 10.24 5.22 15.29
N ALA A 268 10.49 3.92 15.15
CA ALA A 268 10.65 3.01 16.27
C ALA A 268 11.88 3.38 17.12
N ALA A 269 12.98 3.81 16.52
CA ALA A 269 14.15 4.30 17.24
C ALA A 269 13.84 5.56 18.04
N ALA A 270 13.18 6.53 17.42
CA ALA A 270 12.88 7.82 18.05
C ALA A 270 11.79 7.73 19.12
N TRP A 271 10.79 6.88 18.92
CA TRP A 271 9.61 6.81 19.80
C TRP A 271 9.69 5.67 20.83
N LEU A 272 10.22 4.51 20.42
CA LEU A 272 10.27 3.30 21.26
C LEU A 272 11.68 3.03 21.81
N GLY A 273 12.68 3.86 21.47
CA GLY A 273 14.08 3.68 21.87
C GLY A 273 14.75 2.45 21.21
N GLN A 274 14.16 1.90 20.16
CA GLN A 274 14.68 0.73 19.45
C GLN A 274 15.73 1.17 18.43
N VAL A 275 17.00 1.20 18.83
CA VAL A 275 18.12 1.59 17.96
C VAL A 275 18.33 0.54 16.86
N PRO A 276 18.24 0.91 15.56
CA PRO A 276 18.50 -0.02 14.46
C PRO A 276 19.96 -0.51 14.51
N PRO A 277 20.24 -1.74 14.07
CA PRO A 277 21.61 -2.24 13.97
C PRO A 277 22.44 -1.42 12.97
N LEU A 278 23.76 -1.35 13.12
CA LEU A 278 24.63 -0.61 12.21
C LEU A 278 24.50 -1.05 10.73
N ALA A 279 24.11 -2.30 10.50
CA ALA A 279 23.79 -2.83 9.16
C ALA A 279 22.58 -2.13 8.50
N ALA A 280 21.77 -1.40 9.26
CA ALA A 280 20.61 -0.69 8.73
C ALA A 280 21.00 0.43 7.75
N VAL A 281 22.15 1.10 7.97
CA VAL A 281 22.59 2.18 7.08
C VAL A 281 22.96 1.66 5.67
N PRO A 282 23.87 0.69 5.51
CA PRO A 282 24.19 0.14 4.18
C PRO A 282 22.97 -0.53 3.54
N ALA A 283 22.08 -1.16 4.31
CA ALA A 283 20.85 -1.74 3.79
C ALA A 283 19.91 -0.66 3.23
N ALA A 284 19.73 0.47 3.92
CA ALA A 284 18.94 1.60 3.41
C ALA A 284 19.54 2.18 2.10
N LEU A 285 20.87 2.27 2.00
CA LEU A 285 21.55 2.70 0.77
C LEU A 285 21.34 1.71 -0.38
N LEU A 286 21.39 0.40 -0.13
CA LEU A 286 21.08 -0.63 -1.12
C LEU A 286 19.61 -0.56 -1.58
N LEU A 287 18.69 -0.30 -0.66
CA LEU A 287 17.28 -0.09 -0.99
C LEU A 287 17.10 1.09 -1.96
N LEU A 288 17.74 2.23 -1.65
CA LEU A 288 17.73 3.40 -2.52
C LEU A 288 18.39 3.11 -3.88
N LEU A 289 19.46 2.32 -3.91
CA LEU A 289 20.09 1.89 -5.17
C LEU A 289 19.15 1.04 -6.01
N GLY A 290 18.47 0.05 -5.40
CA GLY A 290 17.46 -0.78 -6.09
C GLY A 290 16.34 0.08 -6.70
N LEU A 291 15.83 1.05 -5.94
CA LEU A 291 14.85 2.00 -6.42
C LEU A 291 15.40 2.87 -7.56
N ALA A 292 16.62 3.40 -7.43
CA ALA A 292 17.28 4.23 -8.45
C ALA A 292 17.47 3.47 -9.78
N ILE A 293 17.82 2.18 -9.73
CA ILE A 293 17.96 1.33 -10.92
C ILE A 293 16.63 1.26 -11.69
N VAL A 294 15.51 1.09 -10.99
CA VAL A 294 14.19 1.01 -11.61
C VAL A 294 13.73 2.37 -12.16
N VAL A 295 13.96 3.46 -11.40
CA VAL A 295 13.59 4.82 -11.82
C VAL A 295 14.41 5.30 -13.03
N SER A 296 15.65 4.81 -13.17
CA SER A 296 16.54 5.15 -14.28
C SER A 296 16.24 4.37 -15.56
N ASP A 297 15.37 3.38 -15.50
CA ASP A 297 14.99 2.59 -16.68
C ASP A 297 14.13 3.48 -17.60
N ARG A 298 14.73 3.94 -18.70
CA ARG A 298 14.00 4.72 -19.71
C ARG A 298 13.06 3.77 -20.44
N PRO A 299 11.77 4.11 -20.61
CA PRO A 299 10.96 3.43 -21.62
C PRO A 299 11.68 3.52 -22.95
N PRO A 300 11.68 2.49 -23.80
CA PRO A 300 12.12 2.66 -25.18
C PRO A 300 11.32 3.83 -25.77
N ASP A 301 12.03 4.78 -26.39
CA ASP A 301 11.41 5.90 -27.08
C ASP A 301 10.34 5.31 -28.00
N VAL A 302 9.09 5.62 -27.72
CA VAL A 302 8.01 5.30 -28.65
C VAL A 302 8.21 6.28 -29.80
N GLU A 303 8.91 5.80 -30.86
CA GLU A 303 9.02 6.52 -32.12
C GLU A 303 7.59 6.97 -32.51
N PRO A 304 7.34 8.28 -32.68
CA PRO A 304 6.04 8.73 -33.09
C PRO A 304 5.70 8.01 -34.39
N ALA A 305 4.57 7.30 -34.43
CA ALA A 305 4.10 6.68 -35.66
C ALA A 305 4.03 7.78 -36.72
N ILE A 306 4.91 7.70 -37.71
CA ILE A 306 4.91 8.60 -38.86
C ILE A 306 3.52 8.45 -39.48
N PRO A 307 2.74 9.53 -39.63
CA PRO A 307 1.47 9.42 -40.35
C PRO A 307 1.80 8.91 -41.76
N ALA A 308 1.18 7.84 -42.20
CA ALA A 308 1.21 7.41 -43.57
C ALA A 308 0.65 8.55 -44.43
N GLU A 309 1.44 9.06 -45.39
CA GLU A 309 1.01 10.05 -46.37
C GLU A 309 -0.07 9.48 -47.31
#